data_39fbacc276995eb291cadf9c583fc21e
#
_entry.id   39fbacc276995eb291cadf9c583fc21e
#
_cell.length_a   1.000
_cell.length_b   1.000
_cell.length_c   1.000
_cell.angle_alpha   90.00
_cell.angle_beta   90.00
_cell.angle_gamma   90.00
#
_symmetry.space_group_name_H-M   'P 1'
#
loop_
_entity.id
_entity.type
_entity.pdbx_description
1 polymer ?
#
loop_
_entity_poly.entity_id
_entity_poly.type
_entity_poly.pdbx_seq_one_letter_code
_entity_poly.pdbx_strand_id
1 'polypeptide(L)'
;MSSVVLACIDGSVYTSTVADHAAWAAARLGAPVEVLKVLGRREVSSTDRSGRIVPAARRQLLEKLAEVDAERAKLLHQEGWLDLEEAEKRIAAAGVGEVTTLLRHGDLLETLAERTASARLIVIGKRGEA
;
A
#
# COMPACT_ATOMS: atom_id res chain seq x y z
N MET A 1 7.62 -4.22 -24.38
CA MET A 1 6.83 -3.49 -23.41
C MET A 1 6.11 -4.47 -22.49
N SER A 2 6.41 -4.37 -21.24
CA SER A 2 5.73 -5.22 -20.28
C SER A 2 4.45 -4.54 -19.83
N SER A 3 3.35 -5.26 -19.97
CA SER A 3 2.07 -4.84 -19.42
C SER A 3 1.74 -5.74 -18.27
N VAL A 4 1.51 -5.18 -17.12
CA VAL A 4 1.24 -5.93 -15.91
C VAL A 4 -0.23 -5.89 -15.52
N VAL A 5 -0.65 -6.88 -14.77
CA VAL A 5 -1.92 -6.82 -14.04
C VAL A 5 -1.57 -6.16 -12.70
N LEU A 6 -2.12 -4.99 -12.48
CA LEU A 6 -1.86 -4.23 -11.26
C LEU A 6 -2.91 -4.59 -10.22
N ALA A 7 -2.49 -5.12 -9.07
CA ALA A 7 -3.38 -5.48 -7.98
C ALA A 7 -3.18 -4.49 -6.83
N CYS A 8 -4.21 -3.71 -6.53
CA CYS A 8 -4.14 -2.74 -5.44
C CYS A 8 -4.73 -3.33 -4.18
N ILE A 9 -3.93 -3.44 -3.14
CA ILE A 9 -4.35 -3.98 -1.85
C ILE A 9 -4.28 -2.92 -0.77
N ASP A 10 -5.05 -3.10 0.28
CA ASP A 10 -5.08 -2.14 1.40
C ASP A 10 -4.96 -2.80 2.77
N GLY A 11 -4.76 -4.12 2.82
CA GLY A 11 -4.67 -4.86 4.07
C GLY A 11 -6.03 -5.21 4.67
N SER A 12 -7.12 -4.86 4.00
CA SER A 12 -8.46 -5.20 4.46
C SER A 12 -8.79 -6.67 4.17
N VAL A 13 -9.97 -7.10 4.58
CA VAL A 13 -10.46 -8.45 4.31
C VAL A 13 -10.59 -8.73 2.81
N TYR A 14 -10.62 -7.70 1.98
CA TYR A 14 -10.73 -7.84 0.54
C TYR A 14 -9.41 -8.11 -0.17
N THR A 15 -8.29 -8.02 0.54
CA THR A 15 -6.96 -8.23 -0.05
C THR A 15 -6.84 -9.59 -0.71
N SER A 16 -7.33 -10.64 -0.06
CA SER A 16 -7.25 -11.99 -0.63
C SER A 16 -8.09 -12.11 -1.91
N THR A 17 -9.25 -11.48 -1.94
CA THR A 17 -10.12 -11.48 -3.12
C THR A 17 -9.46 -10.75 -4.28
N VAL A 18 -8.84 -9.60 -4.01
CA VAL A 18 -8.11 -8.84 -5.02
C VAL A 18 -6.95 -9.67 -5.57
N ALA A 19 -6.19 -10.32 -4.69
CA ALA A 19 -5.08 -11.17 -5.10
C ALA A 19 -5.55 -12.33 -5.98
N ASP A 20 -6.64 -12.99 -5.59
CA ASP A 20 -7.17 -14.11 -6.35
C ASP A 20 -7.65 -13.69 -7.74
N HIS A 21 -8.34 -12.55 -7.83
CA HIS A 21 -8.79 -12.04 -9.12
C HIS A 21 -7.63 -11.60 -10.00
N ALA A 22 -6.60 -10.99 -9.41
CA ALA A 22 -5.41 -10.61 -10.15
C ALA A 22 -4.69 -11.83 -10.72
N ALA A 23 -4.56 -12.88 -9.92
CA ALA A 23 -3.94 -14.12 -10.37
C ALA A 23 -4.73 -14.75 -11.50
N TRP A 24 -6.04 -14.78 -11.37
CA TRP A 24 -6.92 -15.31 -12.41
C TRP A 24 -6.77 -14.53 -13.73
N ALA A 25 -6.79 -13.21 -13.65
CA ALA A 25 -6.66 -12.37 -14.82
C ALA A 25 -5.28 -12.51 -15.46
N ALA A 26 -4.24 -12.56 -14.65
CA ALA A 26 -2.87 -12.70 -15.13
C ALA A 26 -2.68 -14.03 -15.88
N ALA A 27 -3.26 -15.10 -15.36
CA ALA A 27 -3.20 -16.41 -16.01
C ALA A 27 -3.88 -16.38 -17.37
N ARG A 28 -5.01 -15.69 -17.47
CA ARG A 28 -5.75 -15.56 -18.73
C ARG A 28 -5.01 -14.68 -19.75
N LEU A 29 -4.35 -13.66 -19.28
CA LEU A 29 -3.67 -12.69 -20.14
C LEU A 29 -2.21 -13.08 -20.43
N GLY A 30 -1.67 -14.04 -19.71
CA GLY A 30 -0.26 -14.37 -19.81
C GLY A 30 0.62 -13.24 -19.34
N ALA A 31 0.19 -12.48 -18.34
CA ALA A 31 0.86 -11.28 -17.87
C ALA A 31 1.41 -11.44 -16.45
N PRO A 32 2.47 -10.70 -16.11
CA PRO A 32 2.93 -10.67 -14.71
C PRO A 32 1.99 -9.82 -13.86
N VAL A 33 2.11 -9.97 -12.55
CA VAL A 33 1.33 -9.20 -11.58
C VAL A 33 2.24 -8.27 -10.79
N GLU A 34 1.82 -7.04 -10.64
CA GLU A 34 2.44 -6.09 -9.73
C GLU A 34 1.44 -5.81 -8.61
N VAL A 35 1.84 -6.06 -7.36
CA VAL A 35 1.00 -5.80 -6.20
C VAL A 35 1.39 -4.45 -5.62
N LEU A 36 0.41 -3.56 -5.52
CA LEU A 36 0.63 -2.21 -5.03
C LEU A 36 -0.12 -1.99 -3.73
N LYS A 37 0.57 -1.43 -2.75
CA LYS A 37 -0.05 -0.88 -1.55
C LYS A 37 0.39 0.56 -1.39
N VAL A 38 -0.58 1.45 -1.16
CA VAL A 38 -0.32 2.87 -0.94
C VAL A 38 -0.66 3.20 0.50
N LEU A 39 0.31 3.73 1.22
CA LEU A 39 0.11 4.24 2.58
C LEU A 39 -0.28 5.71 2.45
N GLY A 40 -1.50 6.02 2.82
CA GLY A 40 -2.01 7.37 2.74
C GLY A 40 -1.34 8.29 3.75
N ARG A 41 -1.43 9.58 3.49
CA ARG A 41 -0.85 10.57 4.38
C ARG A 41 -1.45 10.55 5.78
N ARG A 42 -2.74 10.20 5.88
CA ARG A 42 -3.42 10.09 7.16
C ARG A 42 -2.87 8.97 8.03
N GLU A 43 -2.36 7.92 7.40
CA GLU A 43 -1.85 6.75 8.10
C GLU A 43 -0.47 6.97 8.65
N VAL A 44 0.37 7.75 7.97
CA VAL A 44 1.78 7.91 8.31
C VAL A 44 2.16 9.28 8.83
N SER A 45 1.34 10.30 8.59
CA SER A 45 1.69 11.66 9.00
C SER A 45 1.27 11.95 10.42
N SER A 46 2.08 12.75 11.09
CA SER A 46 1.76 13.28 12.41
C SER A 46 0.90 14.52 12.30
N THR A 47 0.32 14.92 13.42
CA THR A 47 -0.39 16.19 13.52
C THR A 47 0.57 17.35 13.27
N ASP A 48 0.15 18.29 12.46
CA ASP A 48 0.95 19.49 12.22
C ASP A 48 0.95 20.36 13.47
N ARG A 49 2.14 20.58 14.01
CA ARG A 49 2.35 21.37 15.20
C ARG A 49 3.25 22.57 14.95
N SER A 50 3.56 22.82 13.68
CA SER A 50 4.44 23.92 13.31
C SER A 50 3.78 25.29 13.58
N GLY A 51 4.60 26.27 13.88
CA GLY A 51 4.12 27.62 14.10
C GLY A 51 3.57 27.91 15.50
N ARG A 52 3.54 26.93 16.37
CA ARG A 52 3.08 27.13 17.74
C ARG A 52 4.22 27.49 18.67
N ILE A 53 3.98 28.53 19.51
CA ILE A 53 4.88 28.85 20.59
C ILE A 53 4.40 28.08 21.83
N VAL A 54 5.24 27.21 22.37
CA VAL A 54 4.83 26.33 23.47
C VAL A 54 5.79 26.46 24.66
N PRO A 55 5.27 26.35 25.89
CA PRO A 55 6.11 26.26 27.06
C PRO A 55 6.99 25.01 27.05
N ALA A 56 8.09 25.05 27.81
CA ALA A 56 9.04 23.92 27.84
C ALA A 56 8.39 22.57 28.16
N ALA A 57 7.47 22.56 29.14
CA ALA A 57 6.78 21.31 29.51
C ALA A 57 5.97 20.73 28.36
N ARG A 58 5.27 21.59 27.62
CA ARG A 58 4.49 21.17 26.48
C ARG A 58 5.40 20.74 25.33
N ARG A 59 6.55 21.35 25.18
CA ARG A 59 7.54 20.98 24.18
C ARG A 59 8.01 19.54 24.38
N GLN A 60 8.29 19.16 25.65
CA GLN A 60 8.67 17.79 25.97
C GLN A 60 7.57 16.80 25.61
N LEU A 61 6.32 17.16 25.88
CA LEU A 61 5.19 16.32 25.52
C LEU A 61 5.07 16.17 23.99
N LEU A 62 5.26 17.26 23.26
CA LEU A 62 5.21 17.23 21.80
C LEU A 62 6.33 16.38 21.21
N GLU A 63 7.52 16.41 21.83
CA GLU A 63 8.63 15.55 21.42
C GLU A 63 8.27 14.07 21.58
N LYS A 64 7.65 13.72 22.70
CA LYS A 64 7.20 12.34 22.94
C LYS A 64 6.12 11.92 21.96
N LEU A 65 5.19 12.82 21.65
CA LEU A 65 4.14 12.53 20.67
C LEU A 65 4.75 12.32 19.28
N ALA A 66 5.78 13.09 18.94
CA ALA A 66 6.48 12.93 17.67
C ALA A 66 7.17 11.57 17.59
N GLU A 67 7.75 11.11 18.71
CA GLU A 67 8.37 9.78 18.78
C GLU A 67 7.33 8.67 18.58
N VAL A 68 6.16 8.82 19.19
CA VAL A 68 5.05 7.87 19.02
C VAL A 68 4.57 7.86 17.58
N ASP A 69 4.44 9.03 16.96
CA ASP A 69 4.03 9.14 15.57
C ASP A 69 5.04 8.48 14.63
N ALA A 70 6.33 8.66 14.90
CA ALA A 70 7.40 8.05 14.11
C ALA A 70 7.36 6.53 14.24
N GLU A 71 7.15 6.02 15.46
CA GLU A 71 7.04 4.58 15.68
C GLU A 71 5.82 4.01 14.99
N ARG A 72 4.69 4.72 15.04
CA ARG A 72 3.48 4.30 14.35
C ARG A 72 3.70 4.20 12.85
N ALA A 73 4.36 5.20 12.27
CA ALA A 73 4.66 5.20 10.84
C ALA A 73 5.54 4.02 10.45
N LYS A 74 6.52 3.70 11.29
CA LYS A 74 7.41 2.56 11.07
C LYS A 74 6.62 1.24 11.09
N LEU A 75 5.73 1.09 12.06
CA LEU A 75 4.91 -0.12 12.18
C LEU A 75 3.96 -0.27 11.00
N LEU A 76 3.35 0.83 10.54
CA LEU A 76 2.49 0.80 9.37
C LEU A 76 3.25 0.40 8.11
N HIS A 77 4.48 0.87 8.01
CA HIS A 77 5.37 0.52 6.90
C HIS A 77 5.68 -0.98 6.91
N GLN A 78 6.00 -1.53 8.08
CA GLN A 78 6.26 -2.95 8.25
C GLN A 78 5.03 -3.78 7.94
N GLU A 79 3.86 -3.36 8.42
CA GLU A 79 2.60 -4.01 8.12
C GLU A 79 2.31 -4.02 6.63
N GLY A 80 2.60 -2.90 5.96
CA GLY A 80 2.44 -2.78 4.52
C GLY A 80 3.26 -3.82 3.76
N TRP A 81 4.50 -4.01 4.17
CA TRP A 81 5.36 -5.03 3.55
C TRP A 81 4.86 -6.44 3.81
N LEU A 82 4.34 -6.72 5.01
CA LEU A 82 3.76 -8.03 5.30
C LEU A 82 2.53 -8.31 4.45
N ASP A 83 1.69 -7.30 4.28
CA ASP A 83 0.50 -7.43 3.42
C ASP A 83 0.91 -7.73 1.98
N LEU A 84 1.93 -7.05 1.48
CA LEU A 84 2.45 -7.29 0.13
C LEU A 84 3.03 -8.69 -0.01
N GLU A 85 3.79 -9.15 0.99
CA GLU A 85 4.35 -10.50 0.99
C GLU A 85 3.27 -11.56 0.94
N GLU A 86 2.24 -11.41 1.74
CA GLU A 86 1.13 -12.37 1.77
C GLU A 86 0.41 -12.44 0.43
N ALA A 87 0.17 -11.27 -0.18
CA ALA A 87 -0.47 -11.21 -1.48
C ALA A 87 0.42 -11.83 -2.55
N GLU A 88 1.71 -11.56 -2.51
CA GLU A 88 2.67 -12.13 -3.46
C GLU A 88 2.68 -13.65 -3.39
N LYS A 89 2.74 -14.19 -2.18
CA LYS A 89 2.74 -15.64 -1.98
C LYS A 89 1.46 -16.28 -2.50
N ARG A 90 0.33 -15.63 -2.23
CA ARG A 90 -0.97 -16.13 -2.67
C ARG A 90 -1.08 -16.16 -4.20
N ILE A 91 -0.60 -15.11 -4.85
CA ILE A 91 -0.63 -15.01 -6.32
C ILE A 91 0.34 -16.01 -6.93
N ALA A 92 1.54 -16.14 -6.39
CA ALA A 92 2.52 -17.10 -6.87
C ALA A 92 2.02 -18.53 -6.72
N ALA A 93 1.35 -18.85 -5.61
CA ALA A 93 0.78 -20.17 -5.37
C ALA A 93 -0.33 -20.50 -6.37
N ALA A 94 -0.96 -19.50 -6.95
CA ALA A 94 -1.99 -19.68 -7.96
C ALA A 94 -1.40 -19.93 -9.36
N GLY A 95 -0.08 -19.91 -9.49
CA GLY A 95 0.60 -20.26 -10.73
C GLY A 95 1.13 -19.10 -11.56
N VAL A 96 1.08 -17.87 -11.04
CA VAL A 96 1.64 -16.71 -11.74
C VAL A 96 3.16 -16.75 -11.62
N GLY A 97 3.85 -16.71 -12.75
CA GLY A 97 5.30 -16.87 -12.79
C GLY A 97 6.10 -15.67 -12.34
N GLU A 98 5.55 -14.47 -12.50
CA GLU A 98 6.26 -13.25 -12.14
C GLU A 98 5.35 -12.33 -11.33
N VAL A 99 5.71 -12.10 -10.08
CA VAL A 99 4.98 -11.21 -9.17
C VAL A 99 5.96 -10.24 -8.55
N THR A 100 5.66 -8.96 -8.66
CA THR A 100 6.46 -7.91 -8.04
C THR A 100 5.60 -7.15 -7.04
N THR A 101 6.24 -6.51 -6.08
CA THR A 101 5.55 -5.75 -5.05
C THR A 101 6.04 -4.31 -5.02
N LEU A 102 5.14 -3.40 -4.68
CA LEU A 102 5.46 -1.98 -4.64
C LEU A 102 4.71 -1.33 -3.48
N LEU A 103 5.47 -0.68 -2.61
CA LEU A 103 4.91 0.10 -1.50
C LEU A 103 5.17 1.57 -1.77
N ARG A 104 4.13 2.36 -1.76
CA ARG A 104 4.24 3.81 -1.99
C ARG A 104 3.57 4.58 -0.88
N HIS A 105 4.06 5.78 -0.65
CA HIS A 105 3.45 6.73 0.29
C HIS A 105 2.80 7.85 -0.52
N GLY A 106 1.66 8.30 -0.09
CA GLY A 106 1.01 9.45 -0.69
C GLY A 106 -0.45 9.19 -1.05
N ASP A 107 -0.85 9.68 -2.22
CA ASP A 107 -2.22 9.58 -2.67
C ASP A 107 -2.42 8.39 -3.59
N LEU A 108 -3.46 7.60 -3.30
CA LEU A 108 -3.77 6.42 -4.10
C LEU A 108 -4.07 6.77 -5.56
N LEU A 109 -4.87 7.80 -5.77
CA LEU A 109 -5.26 8.18 -7.14
C LEU A 109 -4.08 8.66 -7.97
N GLU A 110 -3.19 9.43 -7.36
CA GLU A 110 -1.98 9.88 -8.06
C GLU A 110 -1.07 8.71 -8.40
N THR A 111 -0.90 7.78 -7.47
CA THR A 111 -0.07 6.59 -7.69
C THR A 111 -0.66 5.72 -8.79
N LEU A 112 -1.98 5.52 -8.78
CA LEU A 112 -2.63 4.74 -9.82
C LEU A 112 -2.48 5.41 -11.18
N ALA A 113 -2.59 6.74 -11.24
CA ALA A 113 -2.42 7.47 -12.50
C ALA A 113 -1.02 7.24 -13.08
N GLU A 114 0.00 7.26 -12.23
CA GLU A 114 1.38 6.99 -12.65
C GLU A 114 1.55 5.57 -13.17
N ARG A 115 0.93 4.59 -12.50
CA ARG A 115 1.10 3.18 -12.86
C ARG A 115 0.21 2.72 -14.01
N THR A 116 -0.81 3.51 -14.36
CA THR A 116 -1.75 3.15 -15.42
C THR A 116 -1.04 2.92 -16.74
N ALA A 117 0.01 3.70 -17.04
CA ALA A 117 0.74 3.61 -18.29
C ALA A 117 1.36 2.22 -18.53
N SER A 118 1.72 1.51 -17.44
CA SER A 118 2.33 0.19 -17.55
C SER A 118 1.37 -0.94 -17.17
N ALA A 119 0.15 -0.62 -16.81
CA ALA A 119 -0.84 -1.60 -16.42
C ALA A 119 -1.74 -1.98 -17.59
N ARG A 120 -1.91 -3.27 -17.80
CA ARG A 120 -2.84 -3.80 -18.80
C ARG A 120 -4.24 -3.91 -18.19
N LEU A 121 -4.29 -4.17 -16.89
CA LEU A 121 -5.53 -4.30 -16.15
C LEU A 121 -5.26 -3.92 -14.71
N ILE A 122 -6.21 -3.25 -14.09
CA ILE A 122 -6.12 -2.88 -12.69
C ILE A 122 -7.23 -3.59 -11.92
N VAL A 123 -6.83 -4.32 -10.87
CA VAL A 123 -7.77 -4.99 -9.98
C VAL A 123 -7.74 -4.25 -8.65
N ILE A 124 -8.88 -3.75 -8.23
CA ILE A 124 -9.00 -2.98 -6.99
C ILE A 124 -10.30 -3.37 -6.30
N GLY A 125 -10.27 -3.41 -4.98
CA GLY A 125 -11.46 -3.71 -4.21
C GLY A 125 -12.47 -2.57 -4.27
N LYS A 126 -13.73 -2.92 -4.30
CA LYS A 126 -14.81 -1.93 -4.31
C LYS A 126 -14.84 -1.13 -3.02
N ARG A 127 -14.50 -1.78 -1.90
CA ARG A 127 -14.42 -1.14 -0.59
C ARG A 127 -13.08 -1.45 0.01
N GLY A 128 -12.49 -0.46 0.62
CA GLY A 128 -11.26 -0.65 1.35
C GLY A 128 -11.52 -0.67 2.85
N GLU A 129 -10.46 -0.49 3.59
CA GLU A 129 -10.53 -0.31 5.02
C GLU A 129 -11.09 1.07 5.31
N ALA A 130 -12.13 1.13 6.08
CA ALA A 130 -12.82 2.39 6.38
C ALA A 130 -12.05 3.24 7.39
#